data_873c43d2f4b163ac37d15822218b13ab
#
_entry.id   873c43d2f4b163ac37d15822218b13ab
#
_cell.length_a   1.000
_cell.length_b   1.000
_cell.length_c   1.000
_cell.angle_alpha   90.00
_cell.angle_beta   90.00
_cell.angle_gamma   90.00
#
_symmetry.space_group_name_H-M   'P 1'
#
loop_
_entity.id
_entity.type
_entity.pdbx_description
1 polymer ?
#
loop_
_entity_poly.entity_id
_entity_poly.type
_entity_poly.pdbx_seq_one_letter_code
_entity_poly.pdbx_strand_id
1 'polypeptide(L)'
;QRLAAAMGSPYYMINTEQRQALHLSAVFINNFTNQLYRIAHELSDSKNINFEILKPLILETAKKIQHTSPYNAQTGPAKRNDHVTINHHLRTLENHPEYQSIYKQLTQSIQTTHGFKKL
;
A
#
# COMPACT_ATOMS: atom_id res chain seq x y z
N GLN A 1 -11.78 -5.14 19.91
CA GLN A 1 -11.18 -4.75 18.65
C GLN A 1 -10.33 -3.50 18.81
N ARG A 2 -9.23 -3.45 18.12
CA ARG A 2 -8.28 -2.35 18.26
C ARG A 2 -8.85 -0.98 17.91
N LEU A 3 -9.66 -0.91 16.86
CA LEU A 3 -10.29 0.35 16.46
C LEU A 3 -11.25 0.85 17.53
N ALA A 4 -12.09 -0.03 18.05
CA ALA A 4 -13.03 0.31 19.12
C ALA A 4 -12.29 0.74 20.39
N ALA A 5 -11.19 0.07 20.73
CA ALA A 5 -10.37 0.43 21.89
C ALA A 5 -9.75 1.81 21.73
N ALA A 6 -9.19 2.12 20.55
CA ALA A 6 -8.62 3.43 20.26
C ALA A 6 -9.68 4.53 20.34
N MET A 7 -10.87 4.27 19.80
CA MET A 7 -11.98 5.24 19.80
C MET A 7 -12.56 5.44 21.19
N GLY A 8 -12.45 4.45 22.05
CA GLY A 8 -12.90 4.54 23.42
C GLY A 8 -11.90 5.17 24.37
N SER A 9 -10.70 5.50 23.92
CA SER A 9 -9.69 6.12 24.76
C SER A 9 -10.14 7.49 25.23
N PRO A 10 -9.89 7.84 26.51
CA PRO A 10 -10.24 9.18 27.03
C PRO A 10 -9.45 10.30 26.36
N TYR A 11 -8.39 9.98 25.65
CA TYR A 11 -7.60 10.99 24.92
C TYR A 11 -8.14 11.30 23.53
N TYR A 12 -9.13 10.51 23.06
CA TYR A 12 -9.67 10.66 21.71
C TYR A 12 -11.15 10.96 21.76
N MET A 13 -11.45 12.26 21.95
CA MET A 13 -12.82 12.77 21.91
C MET A 13 -13.20 13.01 20.45
N ILE A 14 -13.86 12.03 19.83
CA ILE A 14 -14.18 12.09 18.41
C ILE A 14 -15.69 12.15 18.16
N ASN A 15 -16.08 12.94 17.15
CA ASN A 15 -17.46 13.04 16.69
C ASN A 15 -17.75 11.98 15.60
N THR A 16 -18.97 12.02 15.07
CA THR A 16 -19.43 11.08 14.04
C THR A 16 -18.59 11.17 12.76
N GLU A 17 -18.29 12.40 12.30
CA GLU A 17 -17.49 12.60 11.08
C GLU A 17 -16.06 12.05 11.26
N GLN A 18 -15.46 12.32 12.40
CA GLN A 18 -14.12 11.81 12.71
C GLN A 18 -14.11 10.29 12.81
N ARG A 19 -15.18 9.70 13.36
CA ARG A 19 -15.32 8.25 13.47
C ARG A 19 -15.41 7.61 12.08
N GLN A 20 -16.17 8.22 11.18
CA GLN A 20 -16.28 7.76 9.80
C GLN A 20 -14.94 7.84 9.07
N ALA A 21 -14.22 8.95 9.24
CA ALA A 21 -12.91 9.15 8.65
C ALA A 21 -11.90 8.13 9.19
N LEU A 22 -11.96 7.84 10.49
CA LEU A 22 -11.08 6.85 11.12
C LEU A 22 -11.35 5.45 10.58
N HIS A 23 -12.62 5.09 10.40
CA HIS A 23 -12.99 3.81 9.80
C HIS A 23 -12.50 3.71 8.36
N LEU A 24 -12.71 4.74 7.55
CA LEU A 24 -12.20 4.77 6.18
C LEU A 24 -10.68 4.60 6.14
N SER A 25 -9.97 5.33 7.00
CA SER A 25 -8.51 5.23 7.10
C SER A 25 -8.06 3.80 7.46
N ALA A 26 -8.79 3.16 8.37
CA ALA A 26 -8.50 1.78 8.77
C ALA A 26 -8.70 0.79 7.62
N VAL A 27 -9.68 1.02 6.74
CA VAL A 27 -9.87 0.19 5.55
C VAL A 27 -8.64 0.29 4.65
N PHE A 28 -8.12 1.49 4.42
CA PHE A 28 -6.89 1.66 3.63
C PHE A 28 -5.71 0.95 4.28
N ILE A 29 -5.52 1.14 5.58
CA ILE A 29 -4.35 0.59 6.31
C ILE A 29 -4.42 -0.93 6.41
N ASN A 30 -5.59 -1.48 6.65
CA ASN A 30 -5.75 -2.90 6.96
C ASN A 30 -6.28 -3.69 5.76
N ASN A 31 -7.49 -3.38 5.34
CA ASN A 31 -8.18 -4.23 4.35
C ASN A 31 -7.53 -4.16 2.97
N PHE A 32 -7.20 -2.96 2.48
CA PHE A 32 -6.55 -2.81 1.18
C PHE A 32 -5.12 -3.31 1.22
N THR A 33 -4.41 -3.05 2.31
CA THR A 33 -3.06 -3.57 2.49
C THR A 33 -3.05 -5.09 2.43
N ASN A 34 -4.01 -5.74 3.09
CA ASN A 34 -4.11 -7.20 3.04
C ASN A 34 -4.34 -7.72 1.62
N GLN A 35 -5.17 -7.04 0.83
CA GLN A 35 -5.38 -7.43 -0.57
C GLN A 35 -4.08 -7.30 -1.38
N LEU A 36 -3.26 -6.29 -1.09
CA LEU A 36 -1.96 -6.16 -1.73
C LEU A 36 -1.01 -7.30 -1.33
N TYR A 37 -1.05 -7.74 -0.09
CA TYR A 37 -0.30 -8.93 0.34
C TYR A 37 -0.74 -10.16 -0.44
N ARG A 38 -2.05 -10.32 -0.63
CA ARG A 38 -2.60 -11.45 -1.36
C ARG A 38 -2.13 -11.45 -2.82
N ILE A 39 -2.12 -10.30 -3.47
CA ILE A 39 -1.62 -10.15 -4.84
C ILE A 39 -0.14 -10.53 -4.89
N ALA A 40 0.66 -10.02 -3.98
CA ALA A 40 2.08 -10.36 -3.90
C ALA A 40 2.31 -11.85 -3.68
N HIS A 41 1.48 -12.47 -2.84
CA HIS A 41 1.53 -13.91 -2.59
C HIS A 41 1.26 -14.70 -3.89
N GLU A 42 0.22 -14.35 -4.62
CA GLU A 42 -0.08 -15.01 -5.89
C GLU A 42 1.03 -14.85 -6.92
N LEU A 43 1.58 -13.64 -7.05
CA LEU A 43 2.65 -13.39 -8.01
C LEU A 43 3.91 -14.18 -7.67
N SER A 44 4.26 -14.23 -6.39
CA SER A 44 5.41 -15.01 -5.91
C SER A 44 5.20 -16.50 -6.16
N ASP A 45 4.03 -17.00 -5.79
CA ASP A 45 3.67 -18.40 -5.92
C ASP A 45 3.70 -18.86 -7.38
N SER A 46 3.27 -18.01 -8.30
CA SER A 46 3.28 -18.31 -9.74
C SER A 46 4.68 -18.54 -10.29
N LYS A 47 5.72 -18.12 -9.59
CA LYS A 47 7.12 -18.31 -9.95
C LYS A 47 7.85 -19.24 -8.98
N ASN A 48 7.10 -20.00 -8.19
CA ASN A 48 7.63 -20.94 -7.20
C ASN A 48 8.53 -20.26 -6.16
N ILE A 49 8.22 -19.01 -5.82
CA ILE A 49 8.92 -18.27 -4.77
C ILE A 49 8.09 -18.37 -3.50
N ASN A 50 8.71 -18.81 -2.41
CA ASN A 50 8.04 -18.90 -1.12
C ASN A 50 7.79 -17.51 -0.56
N PHE A 51 6.52 -17.20 -0.25
CA PHE A 51 6.12 -15.90 0.29
C PHE A 51 6.82 -15.54 1.60
N GLU A 52 7.31 -16.54 2.34
CA GLU A 52 8.07 -16.30 3.58
C GLU A 52 9.27 -15.38 3.37
N ILE A 53 9.84 -15.37 2.16
CA ILE A 53 10.95 -14.49 1.79
C ILE A 53 10.56 -13.02 1.91
N LEU A 54 9.28 -12.69 1.69
CA LEU A 54 8.78 -11.31 1.71
C LEU A 54 8.28 -10.84 3.08
N LYS A 55 8.11 -11.74 4.03
CA LYS A 55 7.60 -11.37 5.36
C LYS A 55 8.50 -10.39 6.11
N PRO A 56 9.84 -10.50 6.05
CA PRO A 56 10.69 -9.47 6.66
C PRO A 56 10.44 -8.07 6.09
N LEU A 57 10.17 -7.97 4.79
CA LEU A 57 9.85 -6.70 4.15
C LEU A 57 8.53 -6.12 4.66
N ILE A 58 7.53 -6.96 4.88
CA ILE A 58 6.24 -6.54 5.44
C ILE A 58 6.47 -5.91 6.81
N LEU A 59 7.23 -6.58 7.67
CA LEU A 59 7.53 -6.09 9.01
C LEU A 59 8.31 -4.79 8.97
N GLU A 60 9.33 -4.71 8.11
CA GLU A 60 10.15 -3.51 7.97
C GLU A 60 9.31 -2.32 7.52
N THR A 61 8.41 -2.52 6.56
CA THR A 61 7.51 -1.47 6.07
C THR A 61 6.63 -0.94 7.19
N ALA A 62 6.08 -1.82 8.01
CA ALA A 62 5.25 -1.42 9.15
C ALA A 62 6.05 -0.69 10.22
N LYS A 63 7.28 -1.14 10.50
CA LYS A 63 8.14 -0.49 11.49
C LYS A 63 8.55 0.92 11.05
N LYS A 64 8.84 1.08 9.77
CA LYS A 64 9.30 2.35 9.23
C LYS A 64 8.31 3.49 9.46
N ILE A 65 7.02 3.25 9.29
CA ILE A 65 6.01 4.28 9.49
C ILE A 65 5.68 4.55 10.95
N GLN A 66 6.25 3.79 11.89
CA GLN A 66 6.18 4.13 13.31
C GLN A 66 7.12 5.29 13.66
N HIS A 67 8.12 5.57 12.83
CA HIS A 67 9.18 6.55 13.10
C HIS A 67 9.24 7.69 12.10
N THR A 68 8.52 7.58 10.98
CA THR A 68 8.51 8.61 9.93
C THR A 68 7.12 8.68 9.30
N SER A 69 6.83 9.78 8.61
CA SER A 69 5.55 9.93 7.93
C SER A 69 5.50 9.01 6.69
N PRO A 70 4.29 8.60 6.27
CA PRO A 70 4.15 7.85 5.02
C PRO A 70 4.73 8.58 3.81
N TYR A 71 4.60 9.91 3.77
CA TYR A 71 5.19 10.71 2.69
C TYR A 71 6.70 10.53 2.61
N ASN A 72 7.38 10.63 3.75
CA ASN A 72 8.84 10.49 3.80
C ASN A 72 9.31 9.04 3.68
N ALA A 73 8.45 8.09 4.02
CA ALA A 73 8.78 6.67 3.95
C ALA A 73 8.66 6.10 2.52
N GLN A 74 7.99 6.82 1.61
CA GLN A 74 7.72 6.31 0.28
C GLN A 74 9.00 5.98 -0.49
N THR A 75 9.03 4.78 -1.08
CA THR A 75 10.10 4.28 -1.94
C THR A 75 9.48 3.73 -3.22
N GLY A 76 10.32 3.13 -4.06
CA GLY A 76 9.86 2.39 -5.23
C GLY A 76 9.96 3.16 -6.53
N PRO A 77 9.67 2.49 -7.65
CA PRO A 77 9.86 3.08 -8.98
C PRO A 77 8.94 4.27 -9.25
N ALA A 78 7.72 4.28 -8.72
CA ALA A 78 6.81 5.41 -8.88
C ALA A 78 7.37 6.66 -8.21
N LYS A 79 7.91 6.53 -6.99
CA LYS A 79 8.53 7.63 -6.25
C LYS A 79 9.71 8.23 -7.02
N ARG A 80 10.50 7.38 -7.69
CA ARG A 80 11.66 7.80 -8.47
C ARG A 80 11.33 8.20 -9.90
N ASN A 81 10.05 8.06 -10.30
CA ASN A 81 9.61 8.26 -11.68
C ASN A 81 10.38 7.39 -12.68
N ASP A 82 10.62 6.15 -12.30
CA ASP A 82 11.40 5.17 -13.05
C ASP A 82 10.53 4.48 -14.09
N HIS A 83 10.39 5.09 -15.24
CA HIS A 83 9.52 4.59 -16.31
C HIS A 83 9.96 3.24 -16.88
N VAL A 84 11.25 2.95 -16.88
CA VAL A 84 11.78 1.68 -17.39
C VAL A 84 11.26 0.52 -16.53
N THR A 85 11.40 0.64 -15.23
CA THR A 85 10.93 -0.38 -14.29
C THR A 85 9.40 -0.49 -14.30
N ILE A 86 8.70 0.65 -14.30
CA ILE A 86 7.24 0.67 -14.33
C ILE A 86 6.71 -0.06 -15.56
N ASN A 87 7.25 0.28 -16.73
CA ASN A 87 6.82 -0.34 -17.99
C ASN A 87 7.12 -1.83 -18.01
N HIS A 88 8.25 -2.24 -17.46
CA HIS A 88 8.60 -3.66 -17.34
C HIS A 88 7.57 -4.40 -16.45
N HIS A 89 7.22 -3.82 -15.31
CA HIS A 89 6.22 -4.41 -14.42
C HIS A 89 4.84 -4.49 -15.09
N LEU A 90 4.45 -3.47 -15.83
CA LEU A 90 3.18 -3.48 -16.56
C LEU A 90 3.13 -4.59 -17.60
N ARG A 91 4.22 -4.82 -18.33
CA ARG A 91 4.31 -5.93 -19.26
C ARG A 91 4.24 -7.27 -18.56
N THR A 92 4.90 -7.39 -17.42
CA THR A 92 4.86 -8.61 -16.61
C THR A 92 3.42 -8.94 -16.17
N LEU A 93 2.60 -7.91 -15.95
CA LEU A 93 1.22 -8.04 -15.51
C LEU A 93 0.22 -8.11 -16.67
N GLU A 94 0.65 -8.23 -17.92
CA GLU A 94 -0.27 -8.16 -19.06
C GLU A 94 -1.34 -9.26 -19.05
N ASN A 95 -1.04 -10.42 -18.47
CA ASN A 95 -2.00 -11.50 -18.33
C ASN A 95 -2.82 -11.42 -17.05
N HIS A 96 -2.65 -10.36 -16.27
CA HIS A 96 -3.39 -10.09 -15.04
C HIS A 96 -3.97 -8.68 -15.09
N PRO A 97 -5.01 -8.44 -15.92
CA PRO A 97 -5.52 -7.09 -16.17
C PRO A 97 -6.01 -6.37 -14.92
N GLU A 98 -6.59 -7.10 -13.96
CA GLU A 98 -7.02 -6.52 -12.69
C GLU A 98 -5.82 -6.01 -11.88
N TYR A 99 -4.79 -6.83 -11.77
CA TYR A 99 -3.58 -6.44 -11.02
C TYR A 99 -2.83 -5.31 -11.73
N GLN A 100 -2.82 -5.35 -13.06
CA GLN A 100 -2.24 -4.26 -13.85
C GLN A 100 -2.97 -2.94 -13.60
N SER A 101 -4.29 -2.98 -13.51
CA SER A 101 -5.10 -1.80 -13.21
C SER A 101 -4.78 -1.23 -11.83
N ILE A 102 -4.69 -2.08 -10.82
CA ILE A 102 -4.33 -1.68 -9.46
C ILE A 102 -2.92 -1.06 -9.45
N TYR A 103 -1.98 -1.69 -10.13
CA TYR A 103 -0.61 -1.19 -10.25
C TYR A 103 -0.58 0.22 -10.84
N LYS A 104 -1.31 0.45 -11.92
CA LYS A 104 -1.40 1.77 -12.55
C LYS A 104 -2.00 2.81 -11.62
N GLN A 105 -3.09 2.47 -10.94
CA GLN A 105 -3.78 3.39 -10.03
C GLN A 105 -2.86 3.83 -8.89
N LEU A 106 -2.18 2.88 -8.25
CA LEU A 106 -1.28 3.19 -7.15
C LEU A 106 -0.04 3.95 -7.63
N THR A 107 0.49 3.57 -8.79
CA THR A 107 1.63 4.27 -9.39
C THR A 107 1.29 5.73 -9.66
N GLN A 108 0.14 6.01 -10.26
CA GLN A 108 -0.30 7.37 -10.54
C GLN A 108 -0.53 8.17 -9.26
N SER A 109 -1.10 7.54 -8.25
CA SER A 109 -1.32 8.18 -6.95
C SER A 109 0.00 8.62 -6.32
N ILE A 110 0.99 7.73 -6.32
CA ILE A 110 2.32 8.05 -5.77
C ILE A 110 2.99 9.16 -6.59
N GLN A 111 2.95 9.06 -7.91
CA GLN A 111 3.54 10.07 -8.80
C GLN A 111 2.92 11.44 -8.57
N THR A 112 1.60 11.51 -8.46
CA THR A 112 0.87 12.76 -8.17
C THR A 112 1.31 13.34 -6.83
N THR A 113 1.39 12.51 -5.79
CA THR A 113 1.82 12.93 -4.46
C THR A 113 3.22 13.55 -4.48
N HIS A 114 4.11 13.01 -5.30
CA HIS A 114 5.52 13.43 -5.33
C HIS A 114 5.84 14.38 -6.49
N GLY A 115 4.81 14.97 -7.11
CA GLY A 115 4.97 16.04 -8.08
C GLY A 115 5.28 15.60 -9.50
N PHE A 116 5.06 14.33 -9.84
CA PHE A 116 5.26 13.84 -11.21
C PHE A 116 3.94 13.81 -11.97
N LYS A 117 4.04 13.91 -13.30
CA LYS A 117 2.88 13.77 -14.17
C LYS A 117 2.42 12.31 -14.20
N LYS A 118 1.12 12.13 -14.42
CA LYS A 118 0.55 10.80 -14.61
C LYS A 118 1.14 10.12 -15.84
N LEU A 119 1.11 8.82 -15.80
CA LEU A 119 1.48 7.99 -16.94
C LEU A 119 0.58 8.25 -18.16
#